data_51962e563db2b06ab9df020020267d3c
#
_entry.id   51962e563db2b06ab9df020020267d3c
#
_cell.length_a   1.000
_cell.length_b   1.000
_cell.length_c   1.000
_cell.angle_alpha   90.00
_cell.angle_beta   90.00
_cell.angle_gamma   90.00
#
_symmetry.space_group_name_H-M   'P 1'
#
loop_
_entity.id
_entity.type
_entity.pdbx_description
1 polymer ?
#
loop_
_entity_poly.entity_id
_entity_poly.type
_entity_poly.pdbx_seq_one_letter_code
_entity_poly.pdbx_strand_id
1 'polypeptide(L)'
;MESEKKTVIVDGNVETSIDDWNFNYQIIDNNSLGYKGTIIRVSNLNNEVKDLFSDSSFLTELSDDIQKLLNFSLLKGIRISLNGRFLNGHKTELLYSDNSKPYYTEGNVGDVKYRIIAGLGEIGDPKQSGWYIYCNNRLVMEADTSNITGWGISPIPKWHINFVMFRGLLFLDSEETLNLPLTTTKKGIDATSEVYKTVLPLMKNAMVSVLDFLKQIPQMGDKANEYRQMLCDNYERKTAMELKTFMFQEHPEKKFDAPELDMDIISQKKDTVRIAYDASKNAANAAKLHAEARSYKELGALSFEYYLQMEDIDYEES
;
A
#
# COMPACT_ATOMS: atom_id res chain seq x y z
N MET A 1 -20.34 -13.57 -39.48
CA MET A 1 -20.03 -12.17 -39.82
C MET A 1 -18.52 -12.07 -39.96
N GLU A 2 -17.98 -12.03 -41.18
CA GLU A 2 -16.58 -11.72 -41.40
C GLU A 2 -16.33 -10.27 -40.96
N SER A 3 -15.43 -10.06 -40.01
CA SER A 3 -15.01 -8.71 -39.65
C SER A 3 -14.12 -8.17 -40.74
N GLU A 4 -14.55 -7.15 -41.46
CA GLU A 4 -13.72 -6.41 -42.41
C GLU A 4 -12.45 -5.90 -41.68
N LYS A 5 -11.30 -6.25 -42.25
CA LYS A 5 -10.01 -5.75 -41.75
C LYS A 5 -9.73 -4.42 -42.44
N LYS A 6 -9.72 -3.33 -41.64
CA LYS A 6 -9.44 -1.96 -42.14
C LYS A 6 -8.26 -1.36 -41.43
N THR A 7 -7.42 -0.65 -42.17
CA THR A 7 -6.36 0.19 -41.59
C THR A 7 -6.78 1.65 -41.76
N VAL A 8 -6.73 2.40 -40.70
CA VAL A 8 -6.97 3.87 -40.71
C VAL A 8 -5.62 4.56 -40.61
N ILE A 9 -5.27 5.34 -41.62
CA ILE A 9 -4.09 6.19 -41.63
C ILE A 9 -4.55 7.61 -41.33
N VAL A 10 -4.04 8.19 -40.28
CA VAL A 10 -4.29 9.58 -39.92
C VAL A 10 -3.06 10.38 -40.31
N ASP A 11 -3.23 11.37 -41.16
CA ASP A 11 -2.16 12.28 -41.54
C ASP A 11 -2.12 13.44 -40.56
N GLY A 12 -1.11 13.47 -39.70
CA GLY A 12 -0.94 14.49 -38.64
C GLY A 12 -0.31 15.81 -39.12
N ASN A 13 -0.07 15.98 -40.44
CA ASN A 13 0.54 17.21 -40.98
C ASN A 13 -0.48 18.32 -41.29
N VAL A 14 -1.72 18.22 -40.83
CA VAL A 14 -2.69 19.30 -41.00
C VAL A 14 -2.47 20.28 -39.85
N GLU A 15 -2.09 21.52 -40.14
CA GLU A 15 -2.16 22.65 -39.21
C GLU A 15 -3.66 22.90 -38.89
N THR A 16 -4.16 22.18 -37.90
CA THR A 16 -5.49 22.40 -37.34
C THR A 16 -5.39 23.44 -36.24
N SER A 17 -6.36 24.34 -36.12
CA SER A 17 -6.47 25.21 -34.97
C SER A 17 -6.67 24.35 -33.72
N ILE A 18 -6.23 24.86 -32.54
CA ILE A 18 -6.31 24.14 -31.25
C ILE A 18 -7.71 23.60 -30.94
N ASP A 19 -8.75 24.18 -31.55
CA ASP A 19 -10.15 23.85 -31.36
C ASP A 19 -10.74 22.90 -32.44
N ASP A 20 -9.95 22.53 -33.45
CA ASP A 20 -10.43 21.66 -34.53
C ASP A 20 -9.90 20.22 -34.33
N TRP A 21 -10.81 19.34 -33.92
CA TRP A 21 -10.57 17.91 -33.76
C TRP A 21 -10.80 17.12 -35.05
N ASN A 22 -11.01 17.76 -36.19
CA ASN A 22 -11.14 17.12 -37.47
C ASN A 22 -9.75 16.80 -38.03
N PHE A 23 -9.54 15.55 -38.38
CA PHE A 23 -8.31 15.09 -39.02
C PHE A 23 -8.66 14.23 -40.23
N ASN A 24 -7.85 14.34 -41.25
CA ASN A 24 -7.99 13.50 -42.43
C ASN A 24 -7.52 12.09 -42.10
N TYR A 25 -8.29 11.12 -42.51
CA TYR A 25 -7.91 9.73 -42.43
C TYR A 25 -8.21 8.97 -43.74
N GLN A 26 -7.43 7.95 -43.97
CA GLN A 26 -7.62 7.05 -45.11
C GLN A 26 -7.88 5.64 -44.59
N ILE A 27 -8.91 5.01 -45.10
CA ILE A 27 -9.19 3.61 -44.81
C ILE A 27 -8.60 2.79 -45.97
N ILE A 28 -7.68 1.87 -45.66
CA ILE A 28 -7.10 0.95 -46.61
C ILE A 28 -7.35 -0.49 -46.15
N ASP A 29 -7.56 -1.38 -47.09
CA ASP A 29 -7.68 -2.78 -46.80
C ASP A 29 -6.30 -3.34 -46.37
N ASN A 30 -6.26 -4.00 -45.25
CA ASN A 30 -5.04 -4.54 -44.68
C ASN A 30 -5.25 -5.97 -44.19
N ASN A 31 -4.57 -6.90 -44.83
CA ASN A 31 -4.59 -8.32 -44.46
C ASN A 31 -3.43 -8.72 -43.52
N SER A 32 -2.63 -7.76 -43.04
CA SER A 32 -1.42 -8.03 -42.24
C SER A 32 -1.66 -8.55 -40.83
N LEU A 33 -2.87 -8.29 -40.27
CA LEU A 33 -3.24 -8.81 -38.96
C LEU A 33 -3.83 -10.21 -39.10
N GLY A 34 -3.08 -11.21 -38.67
CA GLY A 34 -3.55 -12.61 -38.61
C GLY A 34 -4.64 -12.86 -37.55
N TYR A 35 -4.95 -11.88 -36.70
CA TYR A 35 -5.88 -11.95 -35.57
C TYR A 35 -6.69 -10.65 -35.44
N LYS A 36 -7.75 -10.68 -34.63
CA LYS A 36 -8.54 -9.46 -34.31
C LYS A 36 -7.73 -8.57 -33.35
N GLY A 37 -7.59 -7.30 -33.73
CA GLY A 37 -6.85 -6.34 -32.91
C GLY A 37 -6.71 -4.99 -33.56
N THR A 38 -6.04 -4.08 -32.86
CA THR A 38 -5.72 -2.72 -33.32
C THR A 38 -4.22 -2.51 -33.23
N ILE A 39 -3.62 -1.94 -34.27
CA ILE A 39 -2.23 -1.48 -34.27
C ILE A 39 -2.25 0.04 -34.40
N ILE A 40 -1.60 0.71 -33.47
CA ILE A 40 -1.34 2.15 -33.53
C ILE A 40 0.15 2.35 -33.77
N ARG A 41 0.50 2.99 -34.89
CA ARG A 41 1.89 3.33 -35.23
C ARG A 41 2.02 4.84 -35.28
N VAL A 42 2.92 5.35 -34.46
CA VAL A 42 3.29 6.78 -34.45
C VAL A 42 4.68 6.89 -35.05
N SER A 43 4.83 7.72 -36.09
CA SER A 43 6.10 7.97 -36.79
C SER A 43 6.43 9.46 -36.82
N ASN A 44 7.63 9.81 -37.26
CA ASN A 44 8.12 11.19 -37.31
C ASN A 44 8.07 11.89 -35.94
N LEU A 45 8.49 11.17 -34.90
CA LEU A 45 8.57 11.71 -33.55
C LEU A 45 9.54 12.92 -33.50
N ASN A 46 9.19 13.93 -32.72
CA ASN A 46 10.11 15.01 -32.38
C ASN A 46 11.38 14.46 -31.73
N ASN A 47 12.51 15.12 -31.90
CA ASN A 47 13.80 14.64 -31.39
C ASN A 47 13.77 14.38 -29.89
N GLU A 48 13.19 15.30 -29.10
CA GLU A 48 13.05 15.15 -27.65
C GLU A 48 12.28 13.89 -27.25
N VAL A 49 11.17 13.59 -27.95
CA VAL A 49 10.36 12.39 -27.73
C VAL A 49 11.11 11.14 -28.16
N LYS A 50 11.86 11.20 -29.27
CA LYS A 50 12.69 10.10 -29.74
C LYS A 50 13.78 9.76 -28.73
N ASP A 51 14.46 10.77 -28.18
CA ASP A 51 15.50 10.62 -27.19
C ASP A 51 14.93 10.03 -25.89
N LEU A 52 13.76 10.51 -25.47
CA LEU A 52 13.03 9.99 -24.29
C LEU A 52 12.71 8.49 -24.43
N PHE A 53 12.15 8.08 -25.58
CA PHE A 53 11.83 6.65 -25.81
C PHE A 53 13.08 5.79 -26.03
N SER A 54 14.24 6.39 -26.21
CA SER A 54 15.53 5.69 -26.29
C SER A 54 16.23 5.59 -24.95
N ASP A 55 15.77 6.35 -23.95
CA ASP A 55 16.32 6.34 -22.61
C ASP A 55 15.81 5.12 -21.80
N SER A 56 16.74 4.32 -21.31
CA SER A 56 16.44 3.13 -20.50
C SER A 56 15.82 3.47 -19.15
N SER A 57 16.13 4.62 -18.56
CA SER A 57 15.55 5.06 -17.29
C SER A 57 14.07 5.37 -17.45
N PHE A 58 13.70 6.11 -18.52
CA PHE A 58 12.31 6.37 -18.86
C PHE A 58 11.52 5.08 -19.12
N LEU A 59 12.10 4.13 -19.84
CA LEU A 59 11.44 2.85 -20.11
C LEU A 59 11.22 2.01 -18.84
N THR A 60 12.15 2.11 -17.88
CA THR A 60 11.99 1.47 -16.57
C THR A 60 10.87 2.12 -15.78
N GLU A 61 10.86 3.45 -15.67
CA GLU A 61 9.79 4.20 -15.00
C GLU A 61 8.43 3.94 -15.65
N LEU A 62 8.35 3.93 -16.98
CA LEU A 62 7.12 3.60 -17.71
C LEU A 62 6.64 2.17 -17.41
N SER A 63 7.56 1.21 -17.34
CA SER A 63 7.27 -0.16 -16.96
C SER A 63 6.66 -0.23 -15.56
N ASP A 64 7.28 0.45 -14.59
CA ASP A 64 6.84 0.50 -13.22
C ASP A 64 5.47 1.19 -13.08
N ASP A 65 5.27 2.30 -13.78
CA ASP A 65 4.00 3.02 -13.82
C ASP A 65 2.86 2.14 -14.38
N ILE A 66 3.11 1.43 -15.48
CA ILE A 66 2.11 0.51 -16.06
C ILE A 66 1.79 -0.62 -15.06
N GLN A 67 2.81 -1.23 -14.47
CA GLN A 67 2.62 -2.31 -13.49
C GLN A 67 1.85 -1.83 -12.25
N LYS A 68 2.09 -0.62 -11.77
CA LYS A 68 1.36 -0.02 -10.66
C LYS A 68 -0.08 0.34 -11.02
N LEU A 69 -0.26 1.16 -12.06
CA LEU A 69 -1.58 1.69 -12.43
C LEU A 69 -2.55 0.61 -12.90
N LEU A 70 -2.06 -0.40 -13.62
CA LEU A 70 -2.84 -1.49 -14.17
C LEU A 70 -2.69 -2.80 -13.39
N ASN A 71 -2.13 -2.72 -12.18
CA ASN A 71 -1.83 -3.85 -11.33
C ASN A 71 -2.96 -4.89 -11.27
N PHE A 72 -4.16 -4.43 -10.91
CA PHE A 72 -5.31 -5.32 -10.75
C PHE A 72 -5.78 -5.95 -12.06
N SER A 73 -5.63 -5.23 -13.18
CA SER A 73 -5.93 -5.74 -14.51
C SER A 73 -4.93 -6.81 -14.95
N LEU A 74 -3.65 -6.60 -14.65
CA LEU A 74 -2.58 -7.59 -14.89
C LEU A 74 -2.83 -8.87 -14.07
N LEU A 75 -3.19 -8.74 -12.80
CA LEU A 75 -3.54 -9.87 -11.93
C LEU A 75 -4.79 -10.63 -12.41
N LYS A 76 -5.73 -9.95 -13.09
CA LYS A 76 -6.91 -10.56 -13.73
C LYS A 76 -6.60 -11.26 -15.06
N GLY A 77 -5.37 -11.23 -15.52
CA GLY A 77 -4.92 -11.95 -16.71
C GLY A 77 -4.81 -11.11 -17.99
N ILE A 78 -4.96 -9.77 -17.90
CA ILE A 78 -4.58 -8.91 -19.03
C ILE A 78 -3.07 -9.00 -19.18
N ARG A 79 -2.62 -9.25 -20.41
CA ARG A 79 -1.19 -9.32 -20.74
C ARG A 79 -0.74 -8.04 -21.41
N ILE A 80 0.23 -7.38 -20.82
CA ILE A 80 0.87 -6.18 -21.37
C ILE A 80 2.35 -6.50 -21.55
N SER A 81 2.91 -6.12 -22.68
CA SER A 81 4.36 -6.19 -22.90
C SER A 81 4.91 -4.83 -23.32
N LEU A 82 6.06 -4.47 -22.80
CA LEU A 82 6.84 -3.30 -23.17
C LEU A 82 8.15 -3.79 -23.79
N ASN A 83 8.42 -3.40 -25.03
CA ASN A 83 9.59 -3.86 -25.78
C ASN A 83 9.79 -5.39 -25.77
N GLY A 84 8.68 -6.15 -25.92
CA GLY A 84 8.68 -7.60 -25.93
C GLY A 84 8.82 -8.28 -24.56
N ARG A 85 8.98 -7.54 -23.46
CA ARG A 85 8.98 -8.08 -22.10
C ARG A 85 7.58 -7.98 -21.49
N PHE A 86 7.07 -9.08 -20.98
CA PHE A 86 5.78 -9.08 -20.27
C PHE A 86 5.91 -8.37 -18.90
N LEU A 87 4.91 -7.56 -18.61
CA LEU A 87 4.77 -6.86 -17.35
C LEU A 87 3.90 -7.70 -16.40
N ASN A 88 4.26 -7.72 -15.13
CA ASN A 88 3.58 -8.48 -14.10
C ASN A 88 2.94 -7.54 -13.07
N GLY A 89 1.75 -7.87 -12.60
CA GLY A 89 1.13 -7.15 -11.50
C GLY A 89 1.80 -7.49 -10.16
N HIS A 90 1.96 -6.49 -9.31
CA HIS A 90 2.39 -6.67 -7.93
C HIS A 90 1.19 -7.05 -7.06
N LYS A 91 1.32 -8.11 -6.29
CA LYS A 91 0.26 -8.53 -5.40
C LYS A 91 0.26 -7.67 -4.14
N THR A 92 -0.85 -6.99 -3.86
CA THR A 92 -1.10 -6.44 -2.53
C THR A 92 -1.83 -7.51 -1.73
N GLU A 93 -1.11 -8.11 -0.79
CA GLU A 93 -1.57 -9.26 -0.02
C GLU A 93 -1.81 -8.86 1.44
N LEU A 94 -2.79 -9.53 2.05
CA LEU A 94 -3.07 -9.44 3.47
C LEU A 94 -2.84 -10.80 4.12
N LEU A 95 -2.43 -10.78 5.37
CA LEU A 95 -2.31 -11.96 6.20
C LEU A 95 -3.71 -12.49 6.53
N TYR A 96 -3.87 -13.79 6.42
CA TYR A 96 -5.13 -14.49 6.62
C TYR A 96 -4.91 -15.82 7.34
N SER A 97 -5.80 -16.14 8.27
CA SER A 97 -5.96 -17.49 8.81
C SER A 97 -7.44 -17.72 9.16
N ASP A 98 -7.79 -18.94 9.50
CA ASP A 98 -9.18 -19.24 9.93
C ASP A 98 -9.56 -18.47 11.20
N ASN A 99 -8.59 -18.18 12.07
CA ASN A 99 -8.77 -17.47 13.34
C ASN A 99 -8.42 -15.98 13.26
N SER A 100 -7.98 -15.49 12.10
CA SER A 100 -7.64 -14.07 11.93
C SER A 100 -7.97 -13.62 10.52
N LYS A 101 -8.96 -12.76 10.40
CA LYS A 101 -9.53 -12.34 9.12
C LYS A 101 -9.50 -10.83 8.99
N PRO A 102 -9.17 -10.30 7.79
CA PRO A 102 -9.29 -8.87 7.52
C PRO A 102 -10.72 -8.36 7.72
N TYR A 103 -10.85 -7.08 8.06
CA TYR A 103 -12.12 -6.36 7.96
C TYR A 103 -12.60 -6.36 6.52
N TYR A 104 -13.90 -6.55 6.33
CA TYR A 104 -14.53 -6.52 5.02
C TYR A 104 -15.89 -5.83 5.09
N THR A 105 -16.16 -4.89 4.19
CA THR A 105 -17.50 -4.37 3.94
C THR A 105 -17.65 -3.96 2.49
N GLU A 106 -18.86 -4.06 1.98
CA GLU A 106 -19.22 -3.58 0.65
C GLU A 106 -20.63 -2.97 0.66
N GLY A 107 -20.88 -2.12 -0.33
CA GLY A 107 -22.18 -1.47 -0.52
C GLY A 107 -22.16 -0.54 -1.72
N ASN A 108 -23.15 0.34 -1.78
CA ASN A 108 -23.28 1.29 -2.87
C ASN A 108 -23.48 2.71 -2.31
N VAL A 109 -22.96 3.69 -3.03
CA VAL A 109 -23.27 5.12 -2.86
C VAL A 109 -23.75 5.62 -4.21
N GLY A 110 -25.08 5.76 -4.37
CA GLY A 110 -25.66 5.95 -5.69
C GLY A 110 -25.28 4.79 -6.62
N ASP A 111 -24.75 5.14 -7.79
CA ASP A 111 -24.31 4.17 -8.81
C ASP A 111 -22.87 3.66 -8.61
N VAL A 112 -22.19 4.10 -7.56
CA VAL A 112 -20.84 3.66 -7.26
C VAL A 112 -20.86 2.54 -6.23
N LYS A 113 -20.41 1.37 -6.64
CA LYS A 113 -20.17 0.23 -5.74
C LYS A 113 -18.84 0.41 -5.03
N TYR A 114 -18.85 0.32 -3.69
CA TYR A 114 -17.63 0.32 -2.91
C TYR A 114 -17.38 -1.05 -2.26
N ARG A 115 -16.11 -1.35 -2.04
CA ARG A 115 -15.64 -2.49 -1.25
C ARG A 115 -14.39 -2.08 -0.47
N ILE A 116 -14.42 -2.31 0.84
CA ILE A 116 -13.36 -1.97 1.77
C ILE A 116 -12.83 -3.25 2.39
N ILE A 117 -11.51 -3.43 2.35
CA ILE A 117 -10.81 -4.52 3.03
C ILE A 117 -9.68 -3.86 3.83
N ALA A 118 -9.53 -4.20 5.11
CA ALA A 118 -8.43 -3.70 5.93
C ALA A 118 -7.92 -4.78 6.86
N GLY A 119 -6.60 -4.89 6.98
CA GLY A 119 -5.99 -5.93 7.79
C GLY A 119 -4.48 -5.75 7.90
N LEU A 120 -3.82 -6.85 8.18
CA LEU A 120 -2.38 -6.92 8.32
C LEU A 120 -1.76 -7.31 6.99
N GLY A 121 -0.70 -6.63 6.59
CA GLY A 121 0.20 -7.06 5.53
C GLY A 121 1.51 -7.60 6.10
N GLU A 122 2.37 -8.06 5.24
CA GLU A 122 3.69 -8.52 5.60
C GLU A 122 4.55 -7.39 6.20
N ILE A 123 5.47 -7.75 7.11
CA ILE A 123 6.55 -6.84 7.52
C ILE A 123 7.42 -6.58 6.30
N GLY A 124 7.64 -5.34 5.98
CA GLY A 124 8.43 -5.01 4.82
C GLY A 124 8.76 -3.53 4.75
N ASP A 125 8.88 -3.03 3.55
CA ASP A 125 9.14 -1.61 3.30
C ASP A 125 7.97 -0.76 3.88
N PRO A 126 8.26 0.22 4.77
CA PRO A 126 7.26 1.17 5.25
C PRO A 126 6.48 1.87 4.15
N LYS A 127 7.04 1.99 2.96
CA LYS A 127 6.39 2.55 1.77
C LYS A 127 5.23 1.70 1.25
N GLN A 128 5.09 0.47 1.70
CA GLN A 128 3.97 -0.40 1.34
C GLN A 128 2.80 -0.30 2.32
N SER A 129 3.00 0.35 3.49
CA SER A 129 1.96 0.51 4.50
C SER A 129 1.01 1.64 4.14
N GLY A 130 -0.30 1.43 4.29
CA GLY A 130 -1.30 2.46 4.01
C GLY A 130 -2.49 1.95 3.22
N TRP A 131 -3.22 2.90 2.63
CA TRP A 131 -4.38 2.63 1.81
C TRP A 131 -4.02 2.53 0.33
N TYR A 132 -4.58 1.52 -0.33
CA TYR A 132 -4.56 1.36 -1.77
C TYR A 132 -5.97 1.60 -2.29
N ILE A 133 -6.15 2.60 -3.16
CA ILE A 133 -7.47 2.97 -3.70
C ILE A 133 -7.50 2.65 -5.19
N TYR A 134 -8.50 1.87 -5.56
CA TYR A 134 -8.74 1.46 -6.94
C TYR A 134 -10.07 2.02 -7.43
N CYS A 135 -10.07 2.59 -8.63
CA CYS A 135 -11.27 3.02 -9.35
C CYS A 135 -11.36 2.25 -10.68
N ASN A 136 -12.43 1.46 -10.87
CA ASN A 136 -12.61 0.57 -12.02
C ASN A 136 -11.34 -0.27 -12.29
N ASN A 137 -10.79 -0.92 -11.24
CA ASN A 137 -9.59 -1.74 -11.26
C ASN A 137 -8.26 -1.00 -11.57
N ARG A 138 -8.29 0.33 -11.69
CA ARG A 138 -7.08 1.14 -11.82
C ARG A 138 -6.65 1.64 -10.45
N LEU A 139 -5.39 1.45 -10.09
CA LEU A 139 -4.81 2.03 -8.89
C LEU A 139 -4.72 3.56 -9.04
N VAL A 140 -5.30 4.27 -8.09
CA VAL A 140 -5.34 5.75 -8.05
C VAL A 140 -4.47 6.30 -6.94
N MET A 141 -4.43 5.61 -5.80
CA MET A 141 -3.55 5.92 -4.67
C MET A 141 -2.87 4.65 -4.18
N GLU A 142 -1.57 4.71 -3.97
CA GLU A 142 -0.73 3.60 -3.51
C GLU A 142 -0.20 3.89 -2.12
N ALA A 143 -0.42 2.96 -1.18
CA ALA A 143 0.13 3.00 0.18
C ALA A 143 -0.03 4.39 0.87
N ASP A 144 -1.18 5.02 0.69
CA ASP A 144 -1.42 6.37 1.20
C ASP A 144 -1.57 6.38 2.72
N THR A 145 -0.82 7.27 3.35
CA THR A 145 -0.82 7.50 4.81
C THR A 145 -1.13 8.96 5.15
N SER A 146 -1.75 9.67 4.23
CA SER A 146 -2.12 11.08 4.40
C SER A 146 -3.49 11.26 5.05
N ASN A 147 -3.84 12.50 5.31
CA ASN A 147 -5.16 12.86 5.81
C ASN A 147 -6.29 12.58 4.80
N ILE A 148 -5.97 12.44 3.52
CA ILE A 148 -6.96 12.07 2.50
C ILE A 148 -7.60 10.73 2.88
N THR A 149 -6.80 9.75 3.29
CA THR A 149 -7.28 8.42 3.70
C THR A 149 -7.57 8.29 5.19
N GLY A 150 -7.60 9.43 5.92
CA GLY A 150 -8.02 9.50 7.31
C GLY A 150 -6.90 9.48 8.35
N TRP A 151 -5.64 9.29 7.96
CA TRP A 151 -4.52 9.35 8.90
C TRP A 151 -4.36 10.75 9.50
N GLY A 152 -4.15 10.82 10.81
CA GLY A 152 -4.05 12.09 11.55
C GLY A 152 -5.38 12.81 11.77
N ILE A 153 -6.52 12.22 11.39
CA ILE A 153 -7.87 12.74 11.63
C ILE A 153 -8.55 11.87 12.69
N SER A 154 -8.88 12.45 13.83
CA SER A 154 -9.52 11.73 14.95
C SER A 154 -10.65 10.80 14.50
N PRO A 155 -10.74 9.55 15.00
CA PRO A 155 -9.90 8.92 16.04
C PRO A 155 -8.60 8.29 15.51
N ILE A 156 -8.29 8.41 14.21
CA ILE A 156 -7.11 7.79 13.62
C ILE A 156 -5.86 8.62 13.92
N PRO A 157 -4.79 8.02 14.47
CA PRO A 157 -3.53 8.71 14.71
C PRO A 157 -2.81 9.06 13.38
N LYS A 158 -1.80 9.92 13.48
CA LYS A 158 -0.84 10.04 12.38
C LYS A 158 -0.11 8.72 12.19
N TRP A 159 0.24 8.41 10.93
CA TRP A 159 0.99 7.20 10.64
C TRP A 159 2.33 7.18 11.40
N HIS A 160 2.67 6.02 11.91
CA HIS A 160 3.90 5.75 12.63
C HIS A 160 4.39 4.34 12.25
N ILE A 161 5.69 4.07 12.40
CA ILE A 161 6.31 2.79 12.06
C ILE A 161 5.66 1.58 12.77
N ASN A 162 5.04 1.79 13.92
CA ASN A 162 4.29 0.74 14.61
C ASN A 162 3.12 0.20 13.78
N PHE A 163 2.65 0.97 12.81
CA PHE A 163 1.55 0.62 11.90
C PHE A 163 2.04 0.07 10.55
N VAL A 164 3.34 -0.29 10.43
CA VAL A 164 3.95 -0.76 9.18
C VAL A 164 3.21 -1.95 8.55
N MET A 165 2.58 -2.79 9.37
CA MET A 165 1.79 -3.93 8.89
C MET A 165 0.37 -3.55 8.43
N PHE A 166 -0.07 -2.31 8.61
CA PHE A 166 -1.40 -1.92 8.12
C PHE A 166 -1.47 -1.96 6.60
N ARG A 167 -2.51 -2.61 6.08
CA ARG A 167 -2.89 -2.60 4.66
C ARG A 167 -4.37 -2.38 4.55
N GLY A 168 -4.76 -1.38 3.79
CA GLY A 168 -6.15 -1.08 3.46
C GLY A 168 -6.36 -1.07 1.95
N LEU A 169 -7.45 -1.64 1.48
CA LEU A 169 -7.84 -1.69 0.07
C LEU A 169 -9.25 -1.11 -0.06
N LEU A 170 -9.38 -0.08 -0.88
CA LEU A 170 -10.67 0.48 -1.27
C LEU A 170 -10.85 0.27 -2.77
N PHE A 171 -11.95 -0.37 -3.16
CA PHE A 171 -12.38 -0.48 -4.55
C PHE A 171 -13.64 0.34 -4.75
N LEU A 172 -13.64 1.16 -5.80
CA LEU A 172 -14.77 1.98 -6.24
C LEU A 172 -15.04 1.64 -7.70
N ASP A 173 -16.19 1.06 -7.97
CA ASP A 173 -16.56 0.60 -9.31
C ASP A 173 -17.86 1.29 -9.75
N SER A 174 -17.89 1.81 -10.98
CA SER A 174 -19.07 2.38 -11.62
C SER A 174 -19.01 2.19 -13.13
N GLU A 175 -20.16 1.94 -13.75
CA GLU A 175 -20.28 1.92 -15.22
C GLU A 175 -20.03 3.33 -15.79
N GLU A 176 -20.52 4.35 -15.11
CA GLU A 176 -20.29 5.74 -15.47
C GLU A 176 -19.06 6.28 -14.72
N THR A 177 -17.97 6.46 -15.46
CA THR A 177 -16.68 6.89 -14.87
C THR A 177 -16.75 8.28 -14.21
N LEU A 178 -17.68 9.13 -14.64
CA LEU A 178 -17.87 10.46 -14.05
C LEU A 178 -18.38 10.42 -12.62
N ASN A 179 -19.01 9.33 -12.20
CA ASN A 179 -19.48 9.14 -10.82
C ASN A 179 -18.36 8.77 -9.86
N LEU A 180 -17.18 8.34 -10.37
CA LEU A 180 -16.05 8.02 -9.54
C LEU A 180 -15.38 9.28 -8.99
N PRO A 181 -14.90 9.25 -7.73
CA PRO A 181 -14.29 10.41 -7.06
C PRO A 181 -12.86 10.64 -7.54
N LEU A 182 -12.68 10.88 -8.82
CA LEU A 182 -11.37 11.08 -9.43
C LEU A 182 -11.07 12.57 -9.61
N THR A 183 -9.83 12.97 -9.35
CA THR A 183 -9.36 14.29 -9.79
C THR A 183 -9.38 14.39 -11.32
N THR A 184 -9.39 15.61 -11.86
CA THR A 184 -9.39 15.86 -13.31
C THR A 184 -8.23 15.17 -14.03
N THR A 185 -7.07 15.06 -13.38
CA THR A 185 -5.90 14.34 -13.89
C THR A 185 -5.98 12.83 -13.74
N LYS A 186 -6.99 12.32 -13.04
CA LYS A 186 -7.15 10.88 -12.70
C LYS A 186 -5.95 10.27 -11.95
N LYS A 187 -5.15 11.13 -11.29
CA LYS A 187 -3.97 10.72 -10.50
C LYS A 187 -4.20 10.83 -8.99
N GLY A 188 -5.43 10.97 -8.54
CA GLY A 188 -5.78 11.09 -7.13
C GLY A 188 -7.28 11.07 -6.91
N ILE A 189 -7.68 11.12 -5.64
CA ILE A 189 -9.06 11.12 -5.20
C ILE A 189 -9.54 12.56 -4.96
N ASP A 190 -10.71 12.88 -5.48
CA ASP A 190 -11.46 14.09 -5.09
C ASP A 190 -12.12 13.84 -3.73
N ALA A 191 -11.45 14.31 -2.67
CA ALA A 191 -11.94 14.20 -1.30
C ALA A 191 -13.22 15.03 -1.04
N THR A 192 -13.61 15.90 -1.96
CA THR A 192 -14.83 16.73 -1.84
C THR A 192 -16.07 16.05 -2.39
N SER A 193 -15.92 14.97 -3.17
CA SER A 193 -17.04 14.23 -3.75
C SER A 193 -17.92 13.59 -2.66
N GLU A 194 -19.22 13.49 -2.91
CA GLU A 194 -20.17 12.86 -1.98
C GLU A 194 -19.86 11.36 -1.78
N VAL A 195 -19.45 10.68 -2.84
CA VAL A 195 -19.06 9.27 -2.78
C VAL A 195 -17.93 9.08 -1.78
N TYR A 196 -16.87 9.89 -1.90
CA TYR A 196 -15.72 9.74 -1.03
C TYR A 196 -16.00 10.15 0.41
N LYS A 197 -16.77 11.24 0.61
CA LYS A 197 -17.23 11.67 1.95
C LYS A 197 -18.04 10.60 2.68
N THR A 198 -18.83 9.82 1.93
CA THR A 198 -19.62 8.72 2.49
C THR A 198 -18.76 7.51 2.83
N VAL A 199 -17.75 7.20 1.99
CA VAL A 199 -16.90 6.02 2.16
C VAL A 199 -15.78 6.23 3.17
N LEU A 200 -15.23 7.44 3.31
CA LEU A 200 -14.12 7.73 4.23
C LEU A 200 -14.41 7.37 5.70
N PRO A 201 -15.59 7.65 6.28
CA PRO A 201 -15.94 7.17 7.63
C PRO A 201 -15.89 5.65 7.76
N LEU A 202 -16.30 4.91 6.74
CA LEU A 202 -16.25 3.45 6.73
C LEU A 202 -14.80 2.94 6.68
N MET A 203 -13.95 3.59 5.88
CA MET A 203 -12.50 3.30 5.88
C MET A 203 -11.90 3.53 7.27
N LYS A 204 -12.25 4.64 7.94
CA LYS A 204 -11.79 4.93 9.29
C LYS A 204 -12.25 3.88 10.31
N ASN A 205 -13.49 3.41 10.22
CA ASN A 205 -14.00 2.33 11.08
C ASN A 205 -13.21 1.04 10.87
N ALA A 206 -12.90 0.69 9.62
CA ALA A 206 -12.03 -0.44 9.31
C ALA A 206 -10.62 -0.28 9.90
N MET A 207 -10.06 0.94 9.85
CA MET A 207 -8.74 1.22 10.42
C MET A 207 -8.71 1.03 11.94
N VAL A 208 -9.72 1.53 12.67
CA VAL A 208 -9.72 1.53 14.14
C VAL A 208 -9.39 0.15 14.68
N SER A 209 -10.10 -0.89 14.24
CA SER A 209 -9.92 -2.25 14.74
C SER A 209 -8.52 -2.82 14.47
N VAL A 210 -8.00 -2.58 13.27
CA VAL A 210 -6.65 -3.04 12.90
C VAL A 210 -5.57 -2.26 13.66
N LEU A 211 -5.72 -0.94 13.77
CA LEU A 211 -4.75 -0.11 14.47
C LEU A 211 -4.75 -0.37 15.99
N ASP A 212 -5.90 -0.68 16.57
CA ASP A 212 -5.98 -1.01 18.00
C ASP A 212 -5.23 -2.32 18.32
N PHE A 213 -5.27 -3.30 17.42
CA PHE A 213 -4.41 -4.46 17.51
C PHE A 213 -2.93 -4.08 17.35
N LEU A 214 -2.58 -3.32 16.32
CA LEU A 214 -1.18 -2.94 16.06
C LEU A 214 -0.55 -2.10 17.18
N LYS A 215 -1.33 -1.34 17.96
CA LYS A 215 -0.87 -0.59 19.14
C LYS A 215 -0.45 -1.51 20.29
N GLN A 216 -0.92 -2.74 20.33
CA GLN A 216 -0.59 -3.69 21.40
C GLN A 216 0.76 -4.36 21.16
N ILE A 217 1.17 -4.58 19.91
CA ILE A 217 2.42 -5.25 19.56
C ILE A 217 3.67 -4.58 20.19
N PRO A 218 3.83 -3.23 20.19
CA PRO A 218 4.98 -2.59 20.82
C PRO A 218 5.05 -2.80 22.34
N GLN A 219 3.93 -3.14 22.99
CA GLN A 219 3.89 -3.42 24.43
C GLN A 219 4.62 -4.72 24.79
N MET A 220 4.86 -5.59 23.80
CA MET A 220 5.66 -6.81 23.94
C MET A 220 7.17 -6.54 24.06
N GLY A 221 7.60 -5.28 23.97
CA GLY A 221 9.01 -4.90 24.09
C GLY A 221 9.90 -5.58 23.04
N ASP A 222 10.95 -6.26 23.51
CA ASP A 222 11.94 -6.90 22.61
C ASP A 222 11.36 -8.04 21.78
N LYS A 223 10.29 -8.67 22.22
CA LYS A 223 9.59 -9.75 21.51
C LYS A 223 8.67 -9.26 20.39
N ALA A 224 8.42 -7.95 20.27
CA ALA A 224 7.50 -7.37 19.29
C ALA A 224 7.89 -7.73 17.84
N ASN A 225 9.18 -7.77 17.52
CA ASN A 225 9.64 -8.11 16.18
C ASN A 225 9.53 -9.62 15.89
N GLU A 226 9.81 -10.46 16.89
CA GLU A 226 9.63 -11.92 16.80
C GLU A 226 8.16 -12.24 16.56
N TYR A 227 7.25 -11.57 17.29
CA TYR A 227 5.82 -11.75 17.12
C TYR A 227 5.35 -11.34 15.72
N ARG A 228 5.81 -10.19 15.20
CA ARG A 228 5.50 -9.79 13.83
C ARG A 228 5.98 -10.81 12.80
N GLN A 229 7.20 -11.32 12.99
CA GLN A 229 7.76 -12.33 12.09
C GLN A 229 6.95 -13.62 12.16
N MET A 230 6.59 -14.08 13.36
CA MET A 230 5.73 -15.24 13.56
C MET A 230 4.38 -15.10 12.83
N LEU A 231 3.77 -13.91 12.83
CA LEU A 231 2.56 -13.66 12.05
C LEU A 231 2.81 -13.83 10.54
N CYS A 232 3.93 -13.33 10.04
CA CYS A 232 4.28 -13.46 8.63
C CYS A 232 4.58 -14.91 8.21
N ASP A 233 5.13 -15.71 9.11
CA ASP A 233 5.53 -17.09 8.84
C ASP A 233 4.36 -18.08 8.95
N ASN A 234 3.40 -17.81 9.85
CA ASN A 234 2.32 -18.74 10.15
C ASN A 234 0.99 -18.41 9.45
N TYR A 235 0.87 -17.22 8.84
CA TYR A 235 -0.35 -16.77 8.18
C TYR A 235 -0.23 -16.85 6.66
N GLU A 236 -1.30 -17.28 6.01
CA GLU A 236 -1.38 -17.27 4.57
C GLU A 236 -1.44 -15.82 4.03
N ARG A 237 -0.89 -15.62 2.86
CA ARG A 237 -1.00 -14.36 2.12
C ARG A 237 -2.10 -14.49 1.09
N LYS A 238 -3.09 -13.60 1.17
CA LYS A 238 -4.23 -13.60 0.25
C LYS A 238 -4.43 -12.23 -0.39
N THR A 239 -4.64 -12.25 -1.69
CA THR A 239 -5.02 -11.05 -2.45
C THR A 239 -6.48 -10.69 -2.19
N ALA A 240 -6.87 -9.45 -2.53
CA ALA A 240 -8.26 -9.00 -2.44
C ALA A 240 -9.25 -9.88 -3.22
N MET A 241 -8.79 -10.51 -4.31
CA MET A 241 -9.64 -11.41 -5.13
C MET A 241 -9.91 -12.73 -4.41
N GLU A 242 -8.87 -13.30 -3.81
CA GLU A 242 -8.98 -14.53 -3.02
C GLU A 242 -9.84 -14.28 -1.78
N LEU A 243 -9.58 -13.21 -1.05
CA LEU A 243 -10.38 -12.81 0.12
C LEU A 243 -11.86 -12.66 -0.21
N LYS A 244 -12.20 -12.08 -1.36
CA LYS A 244 -13.58 -11.98 -1.82
C LYS A 244 -14.27 -13.35 -1.86
N THR A 245 -13.60 -14.36 -2.39
CA THR A 245 -14.17 -15.71 -2.55
C THR A 245 -14.43 -16.36 -1.20
N PHE A 246 -13.55 -16.16 -0.22
CA PHE A 246 -13.68 -16.77 1.11
C PHE A 246 -14.63 -16.01 2.04
N MET A 247 -14.74 -14.70 1.92
CA MET A 247 -15.49 -13.85 2.86
C MET A 247 -16.94 -13.64 2.43
N PHE A 248 -17.28 -13.85 1.16
CA PHE A 248 -18.62 -13.57 0.61
C PHE A 248 -19.72 -14.54 1.06
N GLN A 249 -19.36 -15.73 1.55
CA GLN A 249 -20.34 -16.79 1.79
C GLN A 249 -21.17 -16.59 3.07
N GLU A 250 -20.81 -15.69 3.97
CA GLU A 250 -21.45 -15.66 5.28
C GLU A 250 -22.12 -14.33 5.68
N HIS A 251 -21.59 -13.15 5.36
CA HIS A 251 -22.18 -11.84 5.72
C HIS A 251 -21.60 -10.68 4.92
N PRO A 252 -22.40 -9.62 4.63
CA PRO A 252 -21.95 -8.44 3.88
C PRO A 252 -20.96 -7.55 4.65
N GLU A 253 -20.86 -7.73 5.97
CA GLU A 253 -19.90 -7.00 6.81
C GLU A 253 -19.22 -7.97 7.77
N LYS A 254 -17.89 -8.00 7.73
CA LYS A 254 -17.06 -8.75 8.68
C LYS A 254 -16.11 -7.80 9.38
N LYS A 255 -16.11 -7.85 10.71
CA LYS A 255 -15.14 -7.13 11.52
C LYS A 255 -13.78 -7.78 11.37
N PHE A 256 -12.74 -7.01 11.68
CA PHE A 256 -11.39 -7.52 11.76
C PHE A 256 -11.28 -8.50 12.94
N ASP A 257 -10.94 -9.75 12.64
CA ASP A 257 -10.61 -10.75 13.65
C ASP A 257 -9.11 -10.66 13.88
N ALA A 258 -8.72 -10.09 15.02
CA ALA A 258 -7.31 -9.92 15.36
C ALA A 258 -6.64 -11.27 15.65
N PRO A 259 -5.35 -11.43 15.29
CA PRO A 259 -4.56 -12.55 15.77
C PRO A 259 -4.58 -12.66 17.30
N GLU A 260 -4.53 -13.87 17.82
CA GLU A 260 -4.37 -14.06 19.26
C GLU A 260 -3.02 -13.47 19.71
N LEU A 261 -3.09 -12.61 20.72
CA LEU A 261 -1.91 -12.13 21.42
C LEU A 261 -1.58 -13.14 22.51
N ASP A 262 -0.36 -13.64 22.50
CA ASP A 262 0.13 -14.44 23.63
C ASP A 262 0.22 -13.53 24.85
N MET A 263 -0.80 -13.63 25.71
CA MET A 263 -0.94 -12.80 26.91
C MET A 263 0.16 -13.10 27.94
N ASP A 264 0.78 -14.27 27.89
CA ASP A 264 1.92 -14.60 28.75
C ASP A 264 3.17 -13.79 28.34
N ILE A 265 3.29 -13.46 27.05
CA ILE A 265 4.33 -12.56 26.54
C ILE A 265 4.03 -11.09 26.94
N ILE A 266 2.75 -10.70 26.92
CA ILE A 266 2.33 -9.32 27.26
C ILE A 266 2.31 -9.10 28.78
N SER A 267 1.87 -10.11 29.53
CA SER A 267 1.71 -10.03 31.00
C SER A 267 3.02 -10.11 31.77
N GLN A 268 4.11 -10.54 31.15
CA GLN A 268 5.44 -10.24 31.66
C GLN A 268 5.68 -8.72 31.54
N LYS A 269 4.92 -7.91 32.32
CA LYS A 269 5.45 -6.62 32.72
C LYS A 269 6.87 -6.89 33.15
N LYS A 270 7.85 -6.40 32.39
CA LYS A 270 9.21 -6.40 32.89
C LYS A 270 9.14 -5.74 34.25
N ASP A 271 9.54 -6.41 35.30
CA ASP A 271 9.83 -5.81 36.59
C ASP A 271 11.02 -4.84 36.47
N THR A 272 10.92 -3.97 35.46
CA THR A 272 11.96 -2.99 35.13
C THR A 272 11.44 -1.60 35.34
N VAL A 273 12.15 -0.82 36.10
CA VAL A 273 11.92 0.61 36.27
C VAL A 273 12.87 1.38 35.34
N ARG A 274 12.33 2.36 34.63
CA ARG A 274 13.18 3.26 33.84
C ARG A 274 13.86 4.25 34.76
N ILE A 275 15.19 4.19 34.84
CA ILE A 275 16.02 5.19 35.48
C ILE A 275 16.52 6.17 34.43
N ALA A 276 16.26 7.46 34.60
CA ALA A 276 16.73 8.50 33.70
C ALA A 276 17.28 9.67 34.50
N TYR A 277 18.43 10.17 34.11
CA TYR A 277 19.07 11.35 34.68
C TYR A 277 19.84 12.09 33.58
N ASP A 278 20.04 13.39 33.81
CA ASP A 278 20.81 14.22 32.87
C ASP A 278 22.28 14.29 33.31
N ALA A 279 23.18 14.04 32.39
CA ALA A 279 24.61 14.18 32.58
C ALA A 279 25.20 15.19 31.59
N SER A 280 26.29 15.87 31.99
CA SER A 280 26.97 16.74 31.03
C SER A 280 27.49 15.91 29.83
N LYS A 281 27.38 16.46 28.62
CA LYS A 281 27.76 15.77 27.37
C LYS A 281 29.24 15.33 27.42
N ASN A 282 30.10 16.15 28.00
CA ASN A 282 31.53 15.83 28.10
C ASN A 282 31.80 14.66 29.05
N ALA A 283 31.15 14.63 30.20
CA ALA A 283 31.28 13.53 31.14
C ALA A 283 30.70 12.23 30.58
N ALA A 284 29.53 12.29 29.94
CA ALA A 284 28.90 11.13 29.30
C ALA A 284 29.77 10.56 28.15
N ASN A 285 30.39 11.40 27.34
CA ASN A 285 31.31 10.96 26.28
C ASN A 285 32.58 10.31 26.85
N ALA A 286 33.17 10.90 27.86
CA ALA A 286 34.36 10.35 28.51
C ALA A 286 34.07 8.97 29.16
N ALA A 287 32.96 8.88 29.90
CA ALA A 287 32.51 7.64 30.51
C ALA A 287 32.18 6.55 29.47
N LYS A 288 31.50 6.93 28.36
CA LYS A 288 31.19 6.01 27.26
C LYS A 288 32.46 5.44 26.64
N LEU A 289 33.48 6.26 26.42
CA LEU A 289 34.75 5.83 25.85
C LEU A 289 35.49 4.90 26.83
N HIS A 290 35.50 5.23 28.11
CA HIS A 290 36.18 4.45 29.15
C HIS A 290 35.52 3.09 29.37
N ALA A 291 34.18 3.03 29.32
CA ALA A 291 33.39 1.80 29.49
C ALA A 291 33.26 0.99 28.18
N GLU A 292 33.86 1.45 27.09
CA GLU A 292 33.73 0.84 25.73
C GLU A 292 32.26 0.64 25.30
N ALA A 293 31.34 1.45 25.82
CA ALA A 293 29.91 1.30 25.56
C ALA A 293 29.55 1.78 24.12
N ARG A 294 28.71 1.03 23.44
CA ARG A 294 28.26 1.34 22.06
C ARG A 294 27.23 2.47 22.02
N SER A 295 26.45 2.63 23.11
CA SER A 295 25.40 3.63 23.22
C SER A 295 25.35 4.26 24.62
N TYR A 296 24.66 5.40 24.78
CA TYR A 296 24.39 5.97 26.12
C TYR A 296 23.46 5.10 26.96
N LYS A 297 22.58 4.31 26.31
CA LYS A 297 21.73 3.34 27.01
C LYS A 297 22.56 2.24 27.63
N GLU A 298 23.52 1.71 26.89
CA GLU A 298 24.47 0.69 27.37
C GLU A 298 25.37 1.24 28.49
N LEU A 299 25.87 2.47 28.33
CA LEU A 299 26.60 3.15 29.38
C LEU A 299 25.79 3.27 30.67
N GLY A 300 24.49 3.63 30.55
CA GLY A 300 23.60 3.70 31.70
C GLY A 300 23.41 2.36 32.41
N ALA A 301 23.25 1.27 31.65
CA ALA A 301 23.15 -0.08 32.21
C ALA A 301 24.44 -0.50 32.93
N LEU A 302 25.60 -0.35 32.27
CA LEU A 302 26.91 -0.65 32.87
C LEU A 302 27.18 0.19 34.13
N SER A 303 26.80 1.48 34.13
CA SER A 303 26.98 2.35 35.29
C SER A 303 26.11 1.92 36.47
N PHE A 304 24.87 1.47 36.22
CA PHE A 304 23.99 0.98 37.25
C PHE A 304 24.46 -0.38 37.80
N GLU A 305 24.92 -1.28 36.93
CA GLU A 305 25.51 -2.55 37.33
C GLU A 305 26.77 -2.38 38.15
N TYR A 306 27.65 -1.43 37.77
CA TYR A 306 28.82 -1.06 38.55
C TYR A 306 28.44 -0.51 39.92
N TYR A 307 27.40 0.34 40.03
CA TYR A 307 26.90 0.85 41.28
C TYR A 307 26.42 -0.26 42.24
N LEU A 308 25.62 -1.21 41.71
CA LEU A 308 25.15 -2.36 42.48
C LEU A 308 26.29 -3.20 43.05
N GLN A 309 27.32 -3.44 42.24
CA GLN A 309 28.51 -4.19 42.63
C GLN A 309 29.35 -3.47 43.69
N MET A 310 29.50 -2.14 43.57
CA MET A 310 30.31 -1.35 44.49
C MET A 310 29.65 -1.17 45.85
N GLU A 311 28.33 -1.20 45.91
CA GLU A 311 27.53 -1.03 47.13
C GLU A 311 27.11 -2.39 47.75
N ASP A 312 27.62 -3.52 47.25
CA ASP A 312 27.27 -4.88 47.68
C ASP A 312 25.74 -5.11 47.79
N ILE A 313 25.01 -4.62 46.81
CA ILE A 313 23.56 -4.78 46.77
C ILE A 313 23.21 -6.10 46.12
N ASP A 314 22.78 -7.08 46.93
CA ASP A 314 22.21 -8.33 46.43
C ASP A 314 20.81 -8.14 45.89
N TYR A 315 20.56 -8.58 44.67
CA TYR A 315 19.23 -8.63 44.06
C TYR A 315 19.02 -9.94 43.34
N GLU A 316 17.82 -10.49 43.44
CA GLU A 316 17.44 -11.65 42.65
C GLU A 316 16.96 -11.17 41.26
N GLU A 317 17.58 -11.66 40.18
CA GLU A 317 17.04 -11.51 38.82
C GLU A 317 15.77 -12.34 38.74
N SER A 318 14.62 -11.72 38.59
CA SER A 318 13.30 -12.33 38.40
C SER A 318 13.03 -12.68 36.94
#